data_ad77e3a73aab6e258f06a91e23678b15
#
_entry.id   ad77e3a73aab6e258f06a91e23678b15
#
_cell.length_a   1.000
_cell.length_b   1.000
_cell.length_c   1.000
_cell.angle_alpha   90.00
_cell.angle_beta   90.00
_cell.angle_gamma   90.00
#
_symmetry.space_group_name_H-M   'P 1'
#
loop_
_entity.id
_entity.type
_entity.pdbx_description
1 polymer ?
#
loop_
_entity_poly.entity_id
_entity_poly.type
_entity_poly.pdbx_seq_one_letter_code
_entity_poly.pdbx_strand_id
1 'polypeptide(L)'
;MEEGTTFGWPAFKHRGKLFAWFPVKSEVEPGTLGVRMSIFEREQRIAAEPDVYYVTPHYRDYPSVLVRPDLMTDAALRELLASGHEFMVADGKRRNAVRKR
;
A
#
# COMPACT_ATOMS: atom_id res chain seq x y z
N MET A 1 -12.42 3.91 6.87
CA MET A 1 -11.44 2.82 6.68
C MET A 1 -12.12 1.50 7.01
N GLU A 2 -12.03 0.55 6.12
CA GLU A 2 -12.71 -0.73 6.25
C GLU A 2 -11.70 -1.85 6.44
N GLU A 3 -12.01 -2.81 7.29
CA GLU A 3 -11.21 -4.01 7.45
C GLU A 3 -11.91 -5.19 6.77
N GLY A 4 -11.11 -6.12 6.26
CA GLY A 4 -11.60 -7.32 5.63
C GLY A 4 -10.50 -8.37 5.54
N THR A 5 -10.65 -9.33 4.63
CA THR A 5 -9.63 -10.35 4.43
C THR A 5 -9.34 -10.54 2.95
N THR A 6 -8.10 -10.95 2.64
CA THR A 6 -7.67 -11.35 1.31
C THR A 6 -6.87 -12.64 1.49
N PHE A 7 -7.33 -13.73 0.87
CA PHE A 7 -6.72 -15.06 1.02
C PHE A 7 -6.58 -15.47 2.51
N GLY A 8 -7.57 -15.08 3.34
CA GLY A 8 -7.54 -15.40 4.77
C GLY A 8 -6.67 -14.47 5.62
N TRP A 9 -5.99 -13.51 5.03
CA TRP A 9 -5.16 -12.53 5.73
C TRP A 9 -5.90 -11.20 5.89
N PRO A 10 -5.64 -10.44 6.97
CA PRO A 10 -6.23 -9.11 7.15
C PRO A 10 -5.94 -8.20 5.96
N ALA A 11 -6.91 -7.35 5.63
CA ALA A 11 -6.77 -6.39 4.55
C ALA A 11 -7.54 -5.12 4.90
N PHE A 12 -7.12 -3.98 4.36
CA PHE A 12 -7.77 -2.69 4.60
C PHE A 12 -8.31 -2.16 3.28
N LYS A 13 -9.56 -1.71 3.29
CA LYS A 13 -10.27 -1.27 2.10
C LYS A 13 -10.88 0.10 2.28
N HIS A 14 -11.07 0.79 1.15
CA HIS A 14 -11.87 2.00 1.08
C HIS A 14 -12.84 1.82 -0.09
N ARG A 15 -14.14 1.84 0.20
CA ARG A 15 -15.21 1.61 -0.78
C ARG A 15 -15.00 0.33 -1.59
N GLY A 16 -14.64 -0.75 -0.91
CA GLY A 16 -14.42 -2.06 -1.51
C GLY A 16 -13.09 -2.25 -2.19
N LYS A 17 -12.24 -1.22 -2.27
CA LYS A 17 -10.92 -1.31 -2.93
C LYS A 17 -9.81 -1.43 -1.91
N LEU A 18 -8.90 -2.37 -2.13
CA LEU A 18 -7.77 -2.60 -1.25
C LEU A 18 -6.79 -1.43 -1.30
N PHE A 19 -6.35 -0.94 -0.14
CA PHE A 19 -5.23 0.00 -0.07
C PHE A 19 -4.09 -0.54 0.81
N ALA A 20 -4.33 -1.62 1.56
CA ALA A 20 -3.27 -2.33 2.29
C ALA A 20 -3.66 -3.80 2.41
N TRP A 21 -2.69 -4.69 2.22
CA TRP A 21 -2.93 -6.14 2.24
C TRP A 21 -1.61 -6.89 2.49
N PHE A 22 -1.74 -8.18 2.83
CA PHE A 22 -0.58 -9.06 2.98
C PHE A 22 -0.43 -9.92 1.72
N PRO A 23 0.51 -9.60 0.82
CA PRO A 23 0.71 -10.38 -0.41
C PRO A 23 1.20 -11.80 -0.10
N VAL A 24 0.77 -12.75 -0.96
CA VAL A 24 1.17 -14.16 -0.82
C VAL A 24 1.93 -14.68 -2.03
N LYS A 25 2.60 -13.79 -2.76
CA LYS A 25 3.41 -14.14 -3.92
C LYS A 25 4.76 -14.69 -3.48
N SER A 26 5.32 -15.62 -4.27
CA SER A 26 6.58 -16.29 -3.92
C SER A 26 7.78 -15.35 -3.85
N GLU A 27 7.80 -14.27 -4.64
CA GLU A 27 8.88 -13.30 -4.63
C GLU A 27 8.76 -12.26 -3.51
N VAL A 28 7.67 -12.32 -2.72
CA VAL A 28 7.44 -11.41 -1.60
C VAL A 28 7.80 -12.13 -0.31
N GLU A 29 8.58 -11.47 0.55
CA GLU A 29 8.97 -12.06 1.84
C GLU A 29 7.74 -12.29 2.71
N PRO A 30 7.69 -13.42 3.45
CA PRO A 30 6.58 -13.65 4.38
C PRO A 30 6.44 -12.52 5.40
N GLY A 31 5.21 -12.11 5.68
CA GLY A 31 4.94 -11.03 6.62
C GLY A 31 5.02 -9.64 6.01
N THR A 32 5.33 -9.52 4.72
CA THR A 32 5.32 -8.23 4.03
C THR A 32 3.91 -7.66 3.96
N LEU A 33 3.80 -6.36 4.13
CA LEU A 33 2.55 -5.62 3.96
C LEU A 33 2.64 -4.81 2.67
N GLY A 34 1.62 -4.87 1.82
CA GLY A 34 1.51 -4.03 0.63
C GLY A 34 0.62 -2.83 0.94
N VAL A 35 1.03 -1.62 0.53
CA VAL A 35 0.27 -0.39 0.76
C VAL A 35 0.24 0.43 -0.51
N ARG A 36 -0.96 0.91 -0.87
CA ARG A 36 -1.12 1.78 -2.05
C ARG A 36 -0.48 3.13 -1.82
N MET A 37 0.25 3.60 -2.82
CA MET A 37 0.81 4.96 -2.84
C MET A 37 1.31 5.27 -4.24
N SER A 38 1.59 6.55 -4.54
CA SER A 38 2.15 6.91 -5.83
C SER A 38 3.54 6.29 -6.00
N ILE A 39 3.89 6.01 -7.25
CA ILE A 39 5.23 5.48 -7.57
C ILE A 39 6.31 6.48 -7.15
N PHE A 40 6.05 7.78 -7.31
CA PHE A 40 6.98 8.82 -6.91
C PHE A 40 7.28 8.74 -5.40
N GLU A 41 6.25 8.68 -4.57
CA GLU A 41 6.43 8.58 -3.10
C GLU A 41 7.11 7.26 -2.74
N ARG A 42 6.75 6.16 -3.40
CA ARG A 42 7.37 4.87 -3.18
C ARG A 42 8.88 4.93 -3.37
N GLU A 43 9.33 5.54 -4.45
CA GLU A 43 10.76 5.62 -4.74
C GLU A 43 11.51 6.45 -3.70
N GLN A 44 10.88 7.50 -3.20
CA GLN A 44 11.45 8.31 -2.13
C GLN A 44 11.58 7.50 -0.83
N ARG A 45 10.57 6.71 -0.48
CA ARG A 45 10.62 5.89 0.73
C ARG A 45 11.67 4.78 0.63
N ILE A 46 11.79 4.14 -0.52
CA ILE A 46 12.82 3.12 -0.74
C ILE A 46 14.21 3.74 -0.63
N ALA A 47 14.42 4.92 -1.20
CA ALA A 47 15.71 5.60 -1.12
C ALA A 47 16.08 5.99 0.32
N ALA A 48 15.08 6.42 1.11
CA ALA A 48 15.30 6.84 2.49
C ALA A 48 15.50 5.66 3.44
N GLU A 49 14.73 4.58 3.26
CA GLU A 49 14.74 3.43 4.18
C GLU A 49 14.67 2.12 3.40
N PRO A 50 15.76 1.74 2.70
CA PRO A 50 15.75 0.54 1.84
C PRO A 50 15.58 -0.77 2.61
N ASP A 51 15.83 -0.79 3.92
CA ASP A 51 15.62 -1.98 4.73
C ASP A 51 14.14 -2.18 5.06
N VAL A 52 13.36 -1.11 5.06
CA VAL A 52 11.93 -1.13 5.42
C VAL A 52 11.05 -1.28 4.19
N TYR A 53 11.34 -0.54 3.13
CA TYR A 53 10.51 -0.47 1.92
C TYR A 53 11.20 -1.12 0.73
N TYR A 54 10.42 -1.84 -0.08
CA TYR A 54 10.95 -2.43 -1.31
C TYR A 54 9.84 -2.62 -2.34
N VAL A 55 10.22 -3.07 -3.53
CA VAL A 55 9.26 -3.41 -4.59
C VAL A 55 9.82 -4.59 -5.39
N THR A 56 8.93 -5.45 -5.88
CA THR A 56 9.31 -6.57 -6.75
C THR A 56 8.90 -6.25 -8.20
N PRO A 57 9.46 -6.98 -9.19
CA PRO A 57 9.06 -6.77 -10.58
C PRO A 57 7.56 -6.88 -10.83
N HIS A 58 6.87 -7.76 -10.09
CA HIS A 58 5.42 -7.93 -10.21
C HIS A 58 4.66 -6.64 -9.87
N TYR A 59 5.15 -5.89 -8.89
CA TYR A 59 4.47 -4.68 -8.40
C TYR A 59 5.07 -3.38 -8.94
N ARG A 60 6.11 -3.46 -9.79
CA ARG A 60 6.84 -2.27 -10.24
C ARG A 60 5.96 -1.20 -10.86
N ASP A 61 5.03 -1.60 -11.72
CA ASP A 61 4.15 -0.66 -12.42
C ASP A 61 2.84 -0.38 -11.70
N TYR A 62 2.66 -0.99 -10.52
CA TYR A 62 1.46 -0.83 -9.72
C TYR A 62 1.75 0.20 -8.62
N PRO A 63 0.86 1.20 -8.42
CA PRO A 63 1.10 2.27 -7.43
C PRO A 63 0.94 1.73 -5.99
N SER A 64 1.99 1.07 -5.54
CA SER A 64 2.05 0.49 -4.20
C SER A 64 3.50 0.29 -3.79
N VAL A 65 3.71 0.05 -2.49
CA VAL A 65 5.01 -0.28 -1.93
C VAL A 65 4.87 -1.55 -1.08
N LEU A 66 5.93 -2.32 -1.00
CA LEU A 66 6.03 -3.45 -0.08
C LEU A 66 6.85 -3.00 1.12
N VAL A 67 6.42 -3.40 2.32
CA VAL A 67 7.05 -2.93 3.55
C VAL A 67 7.23 -4.09 4.52
N ARG A 68 8.32 -4.01 5.31
CA ARG A 68 8.61 -4.96 6.38
C ARG A 68 8.14 -4.38 7.70
N PRO A 69 6.91 -4.75 8.16
CA PRO A 69 6.32 -4.11 9.36
C PRO A 69 7.15 -4.32 10.63
N ASP A 70 7.89 -5.42 10.70
CA ASP A 70 8.71 -5.74 11.88
C ASP A 70 9.82 -4.71 12.12
N LEU A 71 10.16 -3.92 11.10
CA LEU A 71 11.19 -2.89 11.21
C LEU A 71 10.58 -1.50 11.43
N MET A 72 9.27 -1.43 11.68
CA MET A 72 8.56 -0.16 11.86
C MET A 72 8.03 -0.03 13.28
N THR A 73 7.93 1.22 13.76
CA THR A 73 7.20 1.52 14.99
C THR A 73 5.70 1.48 14.69
N ASP A 74 4.89 1.33 15.74
CA ASP A 74 3.43 1.38 15.59
C ASP A 74 2.98 2.72 15.01
N ALA A 75 3.59 3.82 15.43
CA ALA A 75 3.26 5.14 14.93
C ALA A 75 3.57 5.27 13.43
N ALA A 76 4.73 4.76 13.01
CA ALA A 76 5.12 4.79 11.60
C ALA A 76 4.18 3.93 10.74
N LEU A 77 3.76 2.77 11.25
CA LEU A 77 2.84 1.88 10.56
C LEU A 77 1.46 2.54 10.40
N ARG A 78 0.97 3.20 11.45
CA ARG A 78 -0.31 3.92 11.39
C ARG A 78 -0.27 5.04 10.38
N GLU A 79 0.83 5.80 10.35
CA GLU A 79 1.01 6.88 9.39
C GLU A 79 1.02 6.33 7.95
N LEU A 80 1.68 5.20 7.74
CA LEU A 80 1.74 4.56 6.44
C LEU A 80 0.35 4.11 5.97
N LEU A 81 -0.44 3.50 6.85
CA LEU A 81 -1.80 3.07 6.53
C LEU A 81 -2.70 4.27 6.23
N ALA A 82 -2.56 5.35 7.00
CA ALA A 82 -3.32 6.58 6.74
C ALA A 82 -2.95 7.17 5.38
N SER A 83 -1.68 7.14 5.02
CA SER A 83 -1.19 7.61 3.73
C SER A 83 -1.79 6.79 2.58
N GLY A 84 -1.87 5.47 2.74
CA GLY A 84 -2.49 4.59 1.75
C GLY A 84 -3.97 4.87 1.58
N HIS A 85 -4.67 5.11 2.68
CA HIS A 85 -6.09 5.47 2.66
C HIS A 85 -6.29 6.80 1.93
N GLU A 86 -5.48 7.81 2.24
CA GLU A 86 -5.55 9.12 1.59
C GLU A 86 -5.29 9.00 0.09
N PHE A 87 -4.34 8.16 -0.32
CA PHE A 87 -4.08 7.93 -1.73
C PHE A 87 -5.33 7.40 -2.44
N MET A 88 -6.03 6.44 -1.83
CA MET A 88 -7.24 5.87 -2.42
C MET A 88 -8.38 6.87 -2.49
N VAL A 89 -8.52 7.74 -1.49
CA VAL A 89 -9.53 8.80 -1.51
C VAL A 89 -9.26 9.78 -2.64
N ALA A 90 -8.01 10.24 -2.76
CA ALA A 90 -7.61 11.18 -3.82
C ALA A 90 -7.77 10.56 -5.21
N ASP A 91 -7.38 9.30 -5.38
CA ASP A 91 -7.52 8.59 -6.65
C ASP A 91 -8.99 8.46 -7.05
N GLY A 92 -9.87 8.12 -6.11
CA GLY A 92 -11.31 8.03 -6.35
C GLY A 92 -11.90 9.37 -6.77
N LYS A 93 -11.53 10.45 -6.10
CA LYS A 93 -12.00 11.80 -6.45
C LYS A 93 -11.55 12.20 -7.85
N ARG A 94 -10.31 11.91 -8.19
CA ARG A 94 -9.77 12.22 -9.52
C ARG A 94 -10.54 11.46 -10.62
N ARG A 95 -10.82 10.19 -10.40
CA ARG A 95 -11.59 9.38 -11.36
C ARG A 95 -13.00 9.91 -11.54
N ASN A 96 -13.66 10.30 -10.46
CA ASN A 96 -15.01 10.85 -10.50
C ASN A 96 -15.04 12.18 -11.26
N ALA A 97 -14.05 13.04 -11.06
CA ALA A 97 -13.94 14.30 -11.79
C ALA A 97 -13.80 14.08 -13.29
N VAL A 98 -13.02 13.08 -13.70
CA VAL A 98 -12.86 12.73 -15.12
C VAL A 98 -14.16 12.18 -15.70
N ARG A 99 -14.90 11.36 -14.95
CA ARG A 99 -16.16 10.78 -15.42
C ARG A 99 -17.26 11.79 -15.64
N LYS A 100 -17.23 12.89 -14.94
CA LYS A 100 -18.28 13.93 -15.04
C LYS A 100 -18.16 14.77 -16.31
N ARG A 101 -17.14 14.58 -17.08
CA ARG A 101 -16.98 15.24 -18.37
C ARG A 101 -17.65 14.39 -19.49
#